data_436fa1abd6df52a223192b356e50dacf
#
_entry.id   436fa1abd6df52a223192b356e50dacf
#
_cell.length_a   1.000
_cell.length_b   1.000
_cell.length_c   1.000
_cell.angle_alpha   90.00
_cell.angle_beta   90.00
_cell.angle_gamma   90.00
#
_symmetry.space_group_name_H-M   'P 1'
#
loop_
_entity.id
_entity.type
_entity.pdbx_description
1 polymer ?
#
loop_
_entity_poly.entity_id
_entity_poly.type
_entity_poly.pdbx_seq_one_letter_code
_entity_poly.pdbx_strand_id
1 'polypeptide(L)'
;MDIETDEETSHYLYSTLRERIVEHVFVGDALRWLWQRGVTNVEVLRSEFDAGGYDLVMSYRKIVRHIQFKTTMVNGKAASIKASLKLMDKPSGCIIWIIVTSELVLHSYLWFGGPPGQPLPDIQDMRIARHTKANAEGKKAERPDHRIVPRGRFERLGSLDEVLERLFGPLT
;
A
#
# COMPACT_ATOMS: atom_id res chain seq x y z
N MET A 1 24.58 23.17 -14.95
CA MET A 1 24.39 23.09 -13.50
C MET A 1 22.90 22.92 -13.29
N ASP A 2 22.52 21.89 -13.37
CA ASP A 2 21.91 20.73 -12.67
C ASP A 2 20.43 20.93 -12.35
N ILE A 3 19.65 21.00 -13.45
CA ILE A 3 18.18 20.89 -13.39
C ILE A 3 17.78 19.49 -12.89
N GLU A 4 18.60 18.45 -13.10
CA GLU A 4 18.33 17.09 -12.63
C GLU A 4 18.40 16.94 -11.10
N THR A 5 19.25 17.68 -10.41
CA THR A 5 19.38 17.62 -8.94
C THR A 5 18.19 18.28 -8.21
N ASP A 6 17.58 19.29 -8.82
CA ASP A 6 16.42 19.97 -8.24
C ASP A 6 15.12 19.13 -8.38
N GLU A 7 14.96 18.41 -9.48
CA GLU A 7 13.81 17.52 -9.66
C GLU A 7 13.87 16.29 -8.73
N GLU A 8 15.02 15.63 -8.59
CA GLU A 8 15.19 14.50 -7.67
C GLU A 8 14.99 14.93 -6.20
N THR A 9 15.50 16.08 -5.81
CA THR A 9 15.32 16.63 -4.46
C THR A 9 13.87 17.03 -4.23
N SER A 10 13.20 17.61 -5.21
CA SER A 10 11.76 17.93 -5.18
C SER A 10 10.90 16.68 -5.03
N HIS A 11 11.20 15.61 -5.78
CA HIS A 11 10.49 14.34 -5.66
C HIS A 11 10.62 13.71 -4.28
N TYR A 12 11.79 13.80 -3.66
CA TYR A 12 12.02 13.27 -2.31
C TYR A 12 11.30 14.11 -1.24
N LEU A 13 11.37 15.44 -1.34
CA LEU A 13 10.73 16.36 -0.40
C LEU A 13 9.20 16.23 -0.40
N TYR A 14 8.60 15.93 -1.54
CA TYR A 14 7.16 15.81 -1.69
C TYR A 14 6.65 14.36 -1.73
N SER A 15 7.48 13.37 -1.46
CA SER A 15 7.05 11.96 -1.48
C SER A 15 5.92 11.68 -0.49
N THR A 16 6.00 12.20 0.71
CA THR A 16 4.97 12.04 1.74
C THR A 16 3.65 12.71 1.34
N LEU A 17 3.73 13.91 0.77
CA LEU A 17 2.54 14.60 0.26
C LEU A 17 1.88 13.80 -0.86
N ARG A 18 2.68 13.33 -1.81
CA ARG A 18 2.19 12.50 -2.94
C ARG A 18 1.51 11.22 -2.44
N GLU A 19 2.13 10.51 -1.53
CA GLU A 19 1.55 9.30 -0.93
C GLU A 19 0.21 9.60 -0.26
N ARG A 20 0.11 10.68 0.49
CA ARG A 20 -1.15 11.09 1.13
C ARG A 20 -2.23 11.48 0.13
N ILE A 21 -1.88 12.18 -0.94
CA ILE A 21 -2.83 12.51 -2.01
C ILE A 21 -3.37 11.22 -2.64
N VAL A 22 -2.49 10.28 -2.97
CA VAL A 22 -2.89 9.01 -3.60
C VAL A 22 -3.81 8.21 -2.67
N GLU A 23 -3.53 8.14 -1.38
CA GLU A 23 -4.41 7.50 -0.40
C GLU A 23 -5.81 8.14 -0.39
N HIS A 24 -5.88 9.47 -0.35
CA HIS A 24 -7.17 10.19 -0.35
C HIS A 24 -7.95 9.97 -1.65
N VAL A 25 -7.27 9.98 -2.79
CA VAL A 25 -7.90 9.70 -4.09
C VAL A 25 -8.42 8.27 -4.13
N PHE A 26 -7.63 7.29 -3.68
CA PHE A 26 -8.09 5.90 -3.61
C PHE A 26 -9.34 5.75 -2.75
N VAL A 27 -9.33 6.29 -1.54
CA VAL A 27 -10.47 6.20 -0.62
C VAL A 27 -11.69 6.89 -1.22
N GLY A 28 -11.53 8.08 -1.77
CA GLY A 28 -12.63 8.81 -2.41
C GLY A 28 -13.23 8.07 -3.59
N ASP A 29 -12.39 7.51 -4.45
CA ASP A 29 -12.83 6.72 -5.60
C ASP A 29 -13.53 5.42 -5.16
N ALA A 30 -12.98 4.74 -4.15
CA ALA A 30 -13.57 3.53 -3.60
C ALA A 30 -14.95 3.78 -3.00
N LEU A 31 -15.09 4.82 -2.17
CA LEU A 31 -16.36 5.19 -1.56
C LEU A 31 -17.39 5.61 -2.60
N ARG A 32 -16.99 6.36 -3.62
CA ARG A 32 -17.88 6.76 -4.72
C ARG A 32 -18.32 5.54 -5.54
N TRP A 33 -17.42 4.63 -5.86
CA TRP A 33 -17.74 3.41 -6.56
C TRP A 33 -18.76 2.55 -5.79
N LEU A 34 -18.56 2.43 -4.47
CA LEU A 34 -19.48 1.70 -3.58
C LEU A 34 -20.84 2.40 -3.50
N TRP A 35 -20.86 3.71 -3.35
CA TRP A 35 -22.08 4.52 -3.33
C TRP A 35 -22.92 4.31 -4.59
N GLN A 36 -22.30 4.35 -5.77
CA GLN A 36 -22.97 4.15 -7.05
C GLN A 36 -23.63 2.77 -7.16
N ARG A 37 -23.23 1.82 -6.34
CA ARG A 37 -23.79 0.46 -6.27
C ARG A 37 -24.68 0.21 -5.06
N GLY A 38 -25.05 1.28 -4.36
CA GLY A 38 -25.92 1.20 -3.19
C GLY A 38 -25.26 0.66 -1.93
N VAL A 39 -23.94 0.55 -1.91
CA VAL A 39 -23.17 0.13 -0.72
C VAL A 39 -22.84 1.36 0.11
N THR A 40 -23.52 1.51 1.24
CA THR A 40 -23.44 2.72 2.10
C THR A 40 -22.90 2.45 3.51
N ASN A 41 -22.68 1.19 3.84
CA ASN A 41 -22.27 0.74 5.18
C ASN A 41 -20.79 0.36 5.25
N VAL A 42 -19.94 1.10 4.55
CA VAL A 42 -18.48 0.99 4.62
C VAL A 42 -17.95 2.04 5.59
N GLU A 43 -17.06 1.62 6.47
CA GLU A 43 -16.36 2.52 7.37
C GLU A 43 -14.88 2.63 6.96
N VAL A 44 -14.32 3.83 7.10
CA VAL A 44 -12.90 4.10 6.91
C VAL A 44 -12.35 4.68 8.21
N LEU A 45 -11.34 4.02 8.76
CA LEU A 45 -10.73 4.40 10.03
C LEU A 45 -9.22 4.59 9.84
N ARG A 46 -8.66 5.59 10.50
CA ARG A 46 -7.21 5.79 10.55
C ARG A 46 -6.70 5.58 11.96
N SER A 47 -5.50 5.00 12.07
CA SER A 47 -4.82 4.93 13.35
C SER A 47 -4.35 6.32 13.77
N GLU A 48 -4.44 6.62 15.04
CA GLU A 48 -3.94 7.88 15.61
C GLU A 48 -2.41 7.98 15.48
N PHE A 49 -1.73 6.84 15.54
CA PHE A 49 -0.28 6.75 15.34
C PHE A 49 0.09 5.47 14.61
N ASP A 50 1.22 5.48 13.91
CA ASP A 50 1.69 4.33 13.13
C ASP A 50 2.32 3.26 14.05
N ALA A 51 1.54 2.28 14.44
CA ALA A 51 1.99 1.20 15.30
C ALA A 51 1.79 -0.21 14.72
N GLY A 52 0.97 -0.35 13.69
CA GLY A 52 0.52 -1.66 13.20
C GLY A 52 0.96 -2.05 11.81
N GLY A 53 1.77 -1.23 11.14
CA GLY A 53 2.23 -1.50 9.77
C GLY A 53 1.16 -1.31 8.69
N TYR A 54 0.10 -0.57 8.97
CA TYR A 54 -0.98 -0.24 8.04
C TYR A 54 -1.26 1.27 8.05
N ASP A 55 -1.85 1.77 6.98
CA ASP A 55 -2.18 3.19 6.82
C ASP A 55 -3.63 3.50 7.20
N LEU A 56 -4.54 2.59 6.87
CA LEU A 56 -5.94 2.74 7.23
C LEU A 56 -6.66 1.39 7.33
N VAL A 57 -7.84 1.45 7.92
CA VAL A 57 -8.76 0.32 8.02
C VAL A 57 -10.01 0.63 7.21
N MET A 58 -10.43 -0.30 6.38
CA MET A 58 -11.74 -0.28 5.75
C MET A 58 -12.55 -1.48 6.24
N SER A 59 -13.79 -1.24 6.63
CA SER A 59 -14.68 -2.32 7.04
C SER A 59 -15.98 -2.31 6.24
N TYR A 60 -16.44 -3.50 5.91
CA TYR A 60 -17.71 -3.74 5.26
C TYR A 60 -18.33 -5.02 5.81
N ARG A 61 -19.51 -4.91 6.39
CA ARG A 61 -20.14 -6.01 7.13
C ARG A 61 -19.20 -6.56 8.22
N LYS A 62 -18.87 -7.84 8.19
CA LYS A 62 -17.96 -8.48 9.16
C LYS A 62 -16.49 -8.49 8.72
N ILE A 63 -16.17 -7.94 7.56
CA ILE A 63 -14.81 -7.90 7.03
C ILE A 63 -14.17 -6.60 7.44
N VAL A 64 -13.00 -6.70 8.07
CA VAL A 64 -12.19 -5.57 8.52
C VAL A 64 -10.82 -5.69 7.90
N ARG A 65 -10.49 -4.83 6.93
CA ARG A 65 -9.21 -4.83 6.24
C ARG A 65 -8.27 -3.79 6.81
N HIS A 66 -7.10 -4.24 7.25
CA HIS A 66 -5.98 -3.37 7.58
C HIS A 66 -5.12 -3.21 6.34
N ILE A 67 -5.09 -2.02 5.77
CA ILE A 67 -4.51 -1.76 4.45
C ILE A 67 -3.22 -0.97 4.59
N GLN A 68 -2.13 -1.51 4.05
CA GLN A 68 -0.91 -0.77 3.79
C GLN A 68 -0.91 -0.33 2.33
N PHE A 69 -0.69 0.96 2.08
CA PHE A 69 -0.49 1.46 0.72
C PHE A 69 0.99 1.57 0.37
N LYS A 70 1.28 1.34 -0.88
CA LYS A 70 2.54 1.67 -1.54
C LYS A 70 2.20 2.37 -2.85
N THR A 71 3.07 3.28 -3.27
CA THR A 71 2.85 4.07 -4.49
C THR A 71 4.13 4.11 -5.31
N THR A 72 4.01 3.85 -6.60
CA THR A 72 5.07 4.09 -7.58
C THR A 72 4.49 4.70 -8.85
N MET A 73 5.36 5.35 -9.63
CA MET A 73 4.99 5.90 -10.93
C MET A 73 4.90 4.79 -11.99
N VAL A 74 4.10 5.01 -13.03
CA VAL A 74 3.94 4.07 -14.17
C VAL A 74 5.27 3.62 -14.75
N ASN A 75 6.24 4.54 -14.87
CA ASN A 75 7.58 4.26 -15.40
C ASN A 75 8.59 3.92 -14.31
N GLY A 76 8.15 3.77 -13.05
CA GLY A 76 9.00 3.41 -11.92
C GLY A 76 9.52 1.98 -12.04
N LYS A 77 10.75 1.76 -11.57
CA LYS A 77 11.46 0.48 -11.65
C LYS A 77 11.53 -0.27 -10.33
N ALA A 78 10.69 0.09 -9.34
CA ALA A 78 10.70 -0.57 -8.06
C ALA A 78 10.40 -2.06 -8.20
N ALA A 79 11.36 -2.89 -7.79
CA ALA A 79 11.27 -4.35 -7.88
C ALA A 79 10.67 -5.00 -6.65
N SER A 80 10.52 -4.25 -5.56
CA SER A 80 10.05 -4.75 -4.28
C SER A 80 9.57 -3.59 -3.39
N ILE A 81 8.86 -3.94 -2.33
CA ILE A 81 8.50 -3.01 -1.25
C ILE A 81 8.90 -3.60 0.10
N LYS A 82 8.95 -2.75 1.11
CA LYS A 82 9.15 -3.16 2.50
C LYS A 82 7.80 -3.25 3.21
N ALA A 83 7.55 -4.36 3.88
CA ALA A 83 6.34 -4.58 4.67
C ALA A 83 6.70 -4.91 6.12
N SER A 84 5.92 -4.38 7.07
CA SER A 84 6.08 -4.69 8.48
C SER A 84 5.50 -6.06 8.81
N LEU A 85 6.20 -6.84 9.62
CA LEU A 85 5.68 -8.09 10.17
C LEU A 85 4.44 -7.89 11.03
N LYS A 86 4.27 -6.70 11.61
CA LYS A 86 3.08 -6.36 12.40
C LYS A 86 1.77 -6.42 11.61
N LEU A 87 1.85 -6.26 10.27
CA LEU A 87 0.69 -6.40 9.41
C LEU A 87 0.15 -7.84 9.41
N MET A 88 1.02 -8.83 9.63
CA MET A 88 0.63 -10.24 9.75
C MET A 88 -0.20 -10.51 11.01
N ASP A 89 -0.02 -9.71 12.06
CA ASP A 89 -0.75 -9.86 13.33
C ASP A 89 -2.20 -9.36 13.25
N LYS A 90 -2.55 -8.70 12.13
CA LYS A 90 -3.90 -8.20 11.92
C LYS A 90 -4.82 -9.29 11.38
N PRO A 91 -6.11 -9.29 11.76
CA PRO A 91 -7.06 -10.31 11.30
C PRO A 91 -7.14 -10.43 9.78
N SER A 92 -6.97 -9.33 9.07
CA SER A 92 -7.11 -9.29 7.62
C SER A 92 -6.23 -8.19 7.00
N GLY A 93 -4.92 -8.29 7.23
CA GLY A 93 -3.94 -7.38 6.64
C GLY A 93 -3.79 -7.57 5.14
N CYS A 94 -3.53 -6.49 4.42
CA CYS A 94 -3.24 -6.54 2.98
C CYS A 94 -2.38 -5.35 2.55
N ILE A 95 -1.78 -5.47 1.37
CA ILE A 95 -0.99 -4.41 0.76
C ILE A 95 -1.58 -4.09 -0.61
N ILE A 96 -1.87 -2.83 -0.83
CA ILE A 96 -2.28 -2.30 -2.13
C ILE A 96 -1.16 -1.39 -2.63
N TRP A 97 -0.51 -1.84 -3.70
CA TRP A 97 0.54 -1.08 -4.34
C TRP A 97 -0.05 -0.37 -5.56
N ILE A 98 -0.21 0.93 -5.45
CA ILE A 98 -0.88 1.76 -6.44
C ILE A 98 0.15 2.30 -7.44
N ILE A 99 -0.11 2.07 -8.72
CA ILE A 99 0.67 2.60 -9.82
C ILE A 99 -0.02 3.87 -10.32
N VAL A 100 0.68 4.99 -10.30
CA VAL A 100 0.10 6.29 -10.66
C VAL A 100 0.84 6.94 -11.81
N THR A 101 0.14 7.82 -12.53
CA THR A 101 0.74 8.71 -13.52
C THR A 101 1.47 9.87 -12.84
N SER A 102 2.21 10.68 -13.61
CA SER A 102 2.84 11.90 -13.10
C SER A 102 1.85 12.90 -12.53
N GLU A 103 0.61 12.87 -12.96
CA GLU A 103 -0.49 13.72 -12.49
C GLU A 103 -1.28 13.09 -11.33
N LEU A 104 -0.76 11.99 -10.76
CA LEU A 104 -1.36 11.23 -9.65
C LEU A 104 -2.72 10.61 -9.99
N VAL A 105 -2.96 10.31 -11.27
CA VAL A 105 -4.09 9.49 -11.68
C VAL A 105 -3.78 8.02 -11.38
N LEU A 106 -4.69 7.33 -10.74
CA LEU A 106 -4.53 5.91 -10.41
C LEU A 106 -4.67 5.08 -11.69
N HIS A 107 -3.58 4.44 -12.11
CA HIS A 107 -3.49 3.72 -13.37
C HIS A 107 -3.81 2.23 -13.20
N SER A 108 -3.17 1.57 -12.23
CA SER A 108 -3.32 0.13 -11.97
C SER A 108 -2.87 -0.19 -10.55
N TYR A 109 -3.09 -1.44 -10.15
CA TYR A 109 -2.85 -1.88 -8.78
C TYR A 109 -2.10 -3.20 -8.76
N LEU A 110 -1.33 -3.40 -7.70
CA LEU A 110 -0.74 -4.68 -7.34
C LEU A 110 -1.28 -5.06 -5.97
N TRP A 111 -1.77 -6.27 -5.84
CA TRP A 111 -2.40 -6.78 -4.64
C TRP A 111 -1.54 -7.85 -3.96
N PHE A 112 -1.39 -7.74 -2.66
CA PHE A 112 -0.83 -8.79 -1.82
C PHE A 112 -1.68 -8.92 -0.55
N GLY A 113 -2.40 -10.02 -0.43
CA GLY A 113 -3.30 -10.27 0.67
C GLY A 113 -3.98 -11.63 0.54
N GLY A 114 -4.57 -12.09 1.62
CA GLY A 114 -5.40 -13.28 1.63
C GLY A 114 -6.84 -12.99 1.19
N PRO A 115 -7.68 -14.03 1.09
CA PRO A 115 -9.12 -13.86 0.91
C PRO A 115 -9.72 -12.95 1.97
N PRO A 116 -10.91 -12.34 1.73
CA PRO A 116 -11.55 -11.47 2.71
C PRO A 116 -11.68 -12.11 4.09
N GLY A 117 -11.28 -11.38 5.13
CA GLY A 117 -11.31 -11.87 6.50
C GLY A 117 -10.13 -12.76 6.92
N GLN A 118 -9.22 -13.08 5.99
CA GLN A 118 -8.03 -13.88 6.27
C GLN A 118 -6.77 -13.00 6.45
N PRO A 119 -5.80 -13.44 7.25
CA PRO A 119 -4.59 -12.66 7.50
C PRO A 119 -3.72 -12.54 6.24
N LEU A 120 -2.76 -11.61 6.31
CA LEU A 120 -1.73 -11.46 5.29
C LEU A 120 -1.00 -12.80 5.11
N PRO A 121 -0.71 -13.22 3.87
CA PRO A 121 0.17 -14.36 3.63
C PRO A 121 1.49 -14.22 4.37
N ASP A 122 2.05 -15.33 4.84
CA ASP A 122 3.27 -15.34 5.63
C ASP A 122 4.46 -14.77 4.84
N ILE A 123 5.09 -13.75 5.40
CA ILE A 123 6.28 -13.11 4.84
C ILE A 123 7.54 -13.31 5.70
N GLN A 124 7.47 -14.09 6.78
CA GLN A 124 8.57 -14.24 7.74
C GLN A 124 9.86 -14.75 7.08
N ASP A 125 9.75 -15.66 6.12
CA ASP A 125 10.89 -16.26 5.43
C ASP A 125 11.44 -15.41 4.27
N MET A 126 10.82 -14.26 4.01
CA MET A 126 11.34 -13.31 3.01
C MET A 126 12.56 -12.58 3.56
N ARG A 127 13.31 -11.96 2.65
CA ARG A 127 14.55 -11.25 3.00
C ARG A 127 14.26 -10.11 3.98
N ILE A 128 15.09 -10.01 5.03
CA ILE A 128 15.00 -8.91 6.01
C ILE A 128 15.33 -7.59 5.32
N ALA A 129 14.49 -6.59 5.57
CA ALA A 129 14.70 -5.26 5.03
C ALA A 129 15.84 -4.55 5.75
N ARG A 130 16.45 -3.58 5.06
CA ARG A 130 17.52 -2.73 5.61
C ARG A 130 17.11 -1.27 5.57
N HIS A 131 17.72 -0.47 6.44
CA HIS A 131 17.52 0.98 6.42
C HIS A 131 17.98 1.56 5.08
N THR A 132 17.32 2.64 4.66
CA THR A 132 17.66 3.31 3.40
C THR A 132 19.02 4.03 3.49
N LYS A 133 19.32 4.59 4.67
CA LYS A 133 20.58 5.28 4.93
C LYS A 133 21.60 4.33 5.54
N ALA A 134 22.84 4.41 5.06
CA ALA A 134 23.97 3.74 5.66
C ALA A 134 24.39 4.44 6.98
N ASN A 135 24.98 3.67 7.90
CA ASN A 135 25.62 4.21 9.09
C ASN A 135 26.96 4.91 8.75
N ALA A 136 27.66 5.43 9.77
CA ALA A 136 28.97 6.08 9.60
C ALA A 136 30.05 5.19 8.95
N GLU A 137 29.87 3.85 9.03
CA GLU A 137 30.79 2.86 8.44
C GLU A 137 30.38 2.42 7.01
N GLY A 138 29.35 3.05 6.42
CA GLY A 138 28.84 2.72 5.10
C GLY A 138 27.97 1.47 5.04
N LYS A 139 27.59 0.89 6.18
CA LYS A 139 26.72 -0.29 6.27
C LYS A 139 25.27 0.11 6.57
N LYS A 140 24.34 -0.52 5.86
CA LYS A 140 22.91 -0.38 6.13
C LYS A 140 22.48 -1.39 7.18
N ALA A 141 22.01 -0.89 8.34
CA ALA A 141 21.50 -1.74 9.41
C ALA A 141 20.22 -2.48 8.97
N GLU A 142 20.04 -3.67 9.47
CA GLU A 142 18.82 -4.48 9.27
C GLU A 142 17.64 -3.87 10.02
N ARG A 143 16.45 -4.05 9.44
CA ARG A 143 15.17 -3.76 10.06
C ARG A 143 14.46 -5.11 10.33
N PRO A 144 14.71 -5.74 11.48
CA PRO A 144 14.25 -7.11 11.74
C PRO A 144 12.72 -7.25 11.73
N ASP A 145 11.98 -6.16 11.94
CA ASP A 145 10.51 -6.15 11.90
C ASP A 145 9.94 -5.95 10.49
N HIS A 146 10.79 -5.85 9.48
CA HIS A 146 10.36 -5.62 8.09
C HIS A 146 10.95 -6.65 7.15
N ARG A 147 10.17 -6.96 6.12
CA ARG A 147 10.58 -7.88 5.05
C ARG A 147 10.47 -7.20 3.69
N ILE A 148 11.29 -7.66 2.76
CA ILE A 148 11.22 -7.25 1.36
C ILE A 148 10.27 -8.20 0.65
N VAL A 149 9.16 -7.64 0.14
CA VAL A 149 8.20 -8.38 -0.66
C VAL A 149 8.45 -8.08 -2.13
N PRO A 150 8.91 -9.06 -2.93
CA PRO A 150 9.18 -8.85 -4.34
C PRO A 150 7.89 -8.52 -5.12
N ARG A 151 8.02 -7.68 -6.15
CA ARG A 151 6.90 -7.32 -7.03
C ARG A 151 6.20 -8.53 -7.64
N GLY A 152 6.96 -9.57 -7.97
CA GLY A 152 6.42 -10.80 -8.54
C GLY A 152 5.48 -11.60 -7.62
N ARG A 153 5.44 -11.28 -6.32
CA ARG A 153 4.51 -11.89 -5.36
C ARG A 153 3.14 -11.21 -5.36
N PHE A 154 3.02 -10.07 -6.01
CA PHE A 154 1.77 -9.33 -6.12
C PHE A 154 0.94 -9.81 -7.32
N GLU A 155 -0.36 -9.85 -7.14
CA GLU A 155 -1.32 -10.04 -8.22
C GLU A 155 -1.57 -8.69 -8.91
N ARG A 156 -1.56 -8.68 -10.24
CA ARG A 156 -1.86 -7.47 -11.02
C ARG A 156 -3.36 -7.29 -11.17
N LEU A 157 -3.86 -6.13 -10.82
CA LEU A 157 -5.27 -5.75 -10.94
C LEU A 157 -5.36 -4.47 -11.79
N GLY A 158 -6.19 -4.50 -12.82
CA GLY A 158 -6.32 -3.40 -13.78
C GLY A 158 -7.34 -2.35 -13.37
N SER A 159 -8.22 -2.65 -12.41
CA SER A 159 -9.33 -1.77 -12.06
C SER A 159 -9.57 -1.70 -10.56
N LEU A 160 -10.23 -0.63 -10.14
CA LEU A 160 -10.68 -0.47 -8.76
C LEU A 160 -11.70 -1.54 -8.35
N ASP A 161 -12.55 -1.97 -9.27
CA ASP A 161 -13.52 -3.05 -9.07
C ASP A 161 -12.85 -4.32 -8.55
N GLU A 162 -11.76 -4.73 -9.21
CA GLU A 162 -10.98 -5.91 -8.84
C GLU A 162 -10.36 -5.76 -7.46
N VAL A 163 -9.87 -4.56 -7.12
CA VAL A 163 -9.32 -4.28 -5.78
C VAL A 163 -10.40 -4.42 -4.72
N LEU A 164 -11.58 -3.86 -4.94
CA LEU A 164 -12.70 -3.94 -4.00
C LEU A 164 -13.20 -5.37 -3.82
N GLU A 165 -13.20 -6.17 -4.87
CA GLU A 165 -13.51 -7.60 -4.77
C GLU A 165 -12.46 -8.38 -3.95
N ARG A 166 -11.17 -8.03 -4.07
CA ARG A 166 -10.13 -8.62 -3.23
C ARG A 166 -10.27 -8.21 -1.77
N LEU A 167 -10.69 -6.97 -1.53
CA LEU A 167 -10.89 -6.47 -0.17
C LEU A 167 -12.07 -7.16 0.52
N PHE A 168 -13.21 -7.24 -0.14
CA PHE A 168 -14.48 -7.54 0.50
C PHE A 168 -15.24 -8.75 -0.08
N GLY A 169 -14.76 -9.34 -1.16
CA GLY A 169 -15.50 -10.33 -1.91
C GLY A 169 -16.52 -9.69 -2.85
N PRO A 170 -17.42 -10.48 -3.46
CA PRO A 170 -18.43 -9.96 -4.37
C PRO A 170 -19.33 -8.92 -3.68
N LEU A 171 -19.46 -7.76 -4.34
CA LEU A 171 -20.26 -6.63 -3.87
C LEU A 171 -21.56 -6.54 -4.68
N THR A 172 -22.51 -7.36 -4.34
CA THR A 172 -23.84 -7.39 -4.95
C THR A 172 -24.90 -6.88 -3.99
#